data_255b7caaff9a25b37018ad97f891008f
#
_entry.id   255b7caaff9a25b37018ad97f891008f
#
_cell.length_a   1.000
_cell.length_b   1.000
_cell.length_c   1.000
_cell.angle_alpha   90.00
_cell.angle_beta   90.00
_cell.angle_gamma   90.00
#
_symmetry.space_group_name_H-M   'P 1'
#
loop_
_entity.id
_entity.type
_entity.pdbx_description
1 polymer ?
#
loop_
_entity_poly.entity_id
_entity_poly.type
_entity_poly.pdbx_seq_one_letter_code
_entity_poly.pdbx_strand_id
1 'polypeptide(L)'
;MGRPPIFLSGKVVLEDGTPPPESVVIERVCNGTPRPEAYTDSKGRFSFQLGQNQHVFADASVGNSSDPLDQQGGFGGGGRNPGSGGFGGMGPAGGRQISERDLMGCDLRASLPGYRSEVVSLAGRRAMDNPDVGTIILRRLAGVEGFSTSMTTLQAPKDAKKAYDKGRDLAKKKKMDDAQKEFEKAVSLYPNYAVAWFALGELRRMGNKNDEARQAYEKAIEADRKFVNPYMPLAQLAAGENKWQDVADISARLLKLNPIEYPMAYFFHSVASYNMQKFDAAEKSAREAVKLDTQHRIPKAQHLLGVLLAMRDDYSGAVENIRGYLQFAPGALDADQARQQLADFEKRLQATATTQKPQ
;
A
#
# COMPACT_ATOMS: atom_id res chain seq x y z
N MET A 1 -10.98 26.42 28.81
CA MET A 1 -9.51 26.17 28.80
C MET A 1 -9.26 24.97 27.88
N GLY A 2 -8.46 25.15 26.81
CA GLY A 2 -8.08 24.03 25.91
C GLY A 2 -7.25 23.03 26.69
N ARG A 3 -7.41 21.73 26.39
CA ARG A 3 -6.59 20.67 26.99
C ARG A 3 -5.14 20.84 26.53
N PRO A 4 -4.14 20.61 27.42
CA PRO A 4 -2.75 20.70 27.01
C PRO A 4 -2.41 19.64 25.94
N PRO A 5 -1.57 19.98 24.95
CA PRO A 5 -1.16 19.04 23.90
C PRO A 5 -0.23 17.93 24.45
N ILE A 6 -0.34 16.73 23.87
CA ILE A 6 0.55 15.61 24.17
C ILE A 6 1.68 15.60 23.13
N PHE A 7 2.91 15.76 23.59
CA PHE A 7 4.11 15.65 22.75
C PHE A 7 4.75 14.28 22.91
N LEU A 8 5.27 13.74 21.82
CA LEU A 8 6.06 12.51 21.81
C LEU A 8 7.36 12.73 21.06
N SER A 9 8.45 12.17 21.59
CA SER A 9 9.76 12.15 20.97
C SER A 9 10.44 10.80 21.22
N GLY A 10 11.43 10.46 20.41
CA GLY A 10 12.17 9.23 20.58
C GLY A 10 13.13 8.98 19.42
N LYS A 11 13.66 7.78 19.37
CA LYS A 11 14.61 7.35 18.37
C LYS A 11 14.22 6.00 17.79
N VAL A 12 14.39 5.81 16.50
CA VAL A 12 14.29 4.53 15.81
C VAL A 12 15.70 4.05 15.46
N VAL A 13 16.00 2.79 15.74
CA VAL A 13 17.26 2.15 15.35
C VAL A 13 17.00 0.77 14.75
N LEU A 14 17.94 0.27 13.96
CA LEU A 14 17.97 -1.13 13.56
C LEU A 14 18.47 -2.00 14.73
N GLU A 15 18.33 -3.30 14.63
CA GLU A 15 18.76 -4.26 15.66
C GLU A 15 20.28 -4.23 15.96
N ASP A 16 21.09 -3.70 15.03
CA ASP A 16 22.52 -3.45 15.22
C ASP A 16 22.84 -2.10 15.89
N GLY A 17 21.81 -1.32 16.25
CA GLY A 17 21.92 -0.01 16.87
C GLY A 17 22.16 1.14 15.88
N THR A 18 22.29 0.86 14.58
CA THR A 18 22.47 1.90 13.55
C THR A 18 21.13 2.62 13.25
N PRO A 19 21.17 3.88 12.78
CA PRO A 19 19.96 4.56 12.33
C PRO A 19 19.41 3.88 11.08
N PRO A 20 18.08 3.93 10.85
CA PRO A 20 17.46 3.42 9.64
C PRO A 20 18.06 4.05 8.38
N PRO A 21 18.14 3.30 7.26
CA PRO A 21 18.75 3.80 6.02
C PRO A 21 17.95 4.91 5.34
N GLU A 22 16.68 5.05 5.73
CA GLU A 22 15.76 6.07 5.23
C GLU A 22 14.87 6.62 6.35
N SER A 23 14.12 7.67 6.05
CA SER A 23 13.14 8.26 6.96
C SER A 23 12.00 7.27 7.22
N VAL A 24 11.77 6.95 8.46
CA VAL A 24 10.77 5.96 8.91
C VAL A 24 9.49 6.67 9.31
N VAL A 25 8.36 6.13 8.91
CA VAL A 25 7.05 6.64 9.35
C VAL A 25 6.79 6.21 10.78
N ILE A 26 6.45 7.17 11.63
CA ILE A 26 5.97 6.88 12.99
C ILE A 26 4.44 6.85 12.95
N GLU A 27 3.88 5.70 13.26
CA GLU A 27 2.44 5.46 13.21
C GLU A 27 1.88 5.24 14.60
N ARG A 28 0.74 5.87 14.87
CA ARG A 28 -0.11 5.51 16.00
C ARG A 28 -1.15 4.49 15.53
N VAL A 29 -1.21 3.35 16.18
CA VAL A 29 -2.15 2.27 15.87
C VAL A 29 -3.16 2.16 17.00
N CYS A 30 -4.41 2.53 16.75
CA CYS A 30 -5.51 2.41 17.69
C CYS A 30 -6.52 1.39 17.18
N ASN A 31 -6.81 0.36 17.99
CA ASN A 31 -7.73 -0.72 17.59
C ASN A 31 -7.38 -1.32 16.21
N GLY A 32 -6.10 -1.54 15.95
CA GLY A 32 -5.60 -2.10 14.69
C GLY A 32 -5.52 -1.11 13.51
N THR A 33 -6.02 0.13 13.65
CA THR A 33 -6.00 1.12 12.57
C THR A 33 -4.76 2.01 12.69
N PRO A 34 -3.81 1.94 11.74
CA PRO A 34 -2.63 2.80 11.73
C PRO A 34 -2.97 4.22 11.23
N ARG A 35 -2.35 5.20 11.87
CA ARG A 35 -2.39 6.61 11.49
C ARG A 35 -0.97 7.17 11.54
N PRO A 36 -0.44 7.68 10.42
CA PRO A 36 0.88 8.30 10.42
C PRO A 36 0.85 9.59 11.22
N GLU A 37 1.84 9.80 12.08
CA GLU A 37 1.95 10.97 12.95
C GLU A 37 3.20 11.81 12.63
N ALA A 38 4.33 11.16 12.26
CA ALA A 38 5.58 11.84 11.97
C ALA A 38 6.52 10.99 11.10
N TYR A 39 7.64 11.61 10.70
CA TYR A 39 8.79 10.93 10.09
C TYR A 39 10.03 11.10 10.96
N THR A 40 10.96 10.14 10.90
CA THR A 40 12.26 10.29 11.52
C THR A 40 13.19 11.19 10.68
N ASP A 41 14.15 11.84 11.37
CA ASP A 41 15.29 12.47 10.72
C ASP A 41 16.31 11.42 10.23
N SER A 42 17.40 11.86 9.59
CA SER A 42 18.48 11.00 9.10
C SER A 42 19.25 10.26 10.21
N LYS A 43 19.05 10.62 11.47
CA LYS A 43 19.63 9.97 12.65
C LYS A 43 18.63 9.06 13.36
N GLY A 44 17.46 8.86 12.74
CA GLY A 44 16.37 8.07 13.29
C GLY A 44 15.57 8.74 14.41
N ARG A 45 15.75 10.04 14.68
CA ARG A 45 15.03 10.75 15.74
C ARG A 45 13.71 11.30 15.23
N PHE A 46 12.70 11.32 16.10
CA PHE A 46 11.40 11.92 15.82
C PHE A 46 10.91 12.75 17.01
N SER A 47 10.11 13.76 16.70
CA SER A 47 9.37 14.54 17.69
C SER A 47 8.15 15.13 17.04
N PHE A 48 6.98 14.98 17.66
CA PHE A 48 5.71 15.48 17.13
C PHE A 48 4.69 15.70 18.24
N GLN A 49 3.64 16.48 17.93
CA GLN A 49 2.46 16.62 18.76
C GLN A 49 1.36 15.70 18.24
N LEU A 50 0.76 14.91 19.11
CA LEU A 50 -0.33 14.00 18.75
C LEU A 50 -1.55 14.76 18.19
N GLY A 51 -2.06 14.27 17.08
CA GLY A 51 -3.27 14.80 16.44
C GLY A 51 -3.09 16.08 15.65
N GLN A 52 -1.91 16.63 15.57
CA GLN A 52 -1.56 17.71 14.63
C GLN A 52 -0.94 17.11 13.36
N ASN A 53 -1.75 16.45 12.55
CA ASN A 53 -1.35 16.00 11.21
C ASN A 53 -1.23 17.21 10.28
N GLN A 54 -0.24 18.07 10.50
CA GLN A 54 0.17 19.03 9.51
C GLN A 54 1.07 18.30 8.52
N HIS A 55 0.46 17.85 7.42
CA HIS A 55 1.15 17.44 6.21
C HIS A 55 2.12 16.23 6.32
N VAL A 56 1.71 15.18 7.00
CA VAL A 56 2.20 13.86 6.63
C VAL A 56 1.54 13.54 5.29
N PHE A 57 2.10 14.08 4.20
CA PHE A 57 1.80 13.54 2.88
C PHE A 57 2.19 12.07 2.95
N ALA A 58 1.20 11.19 2.82
CA ALA A 58 1.48 9.80 2.54
C ALA A 58 2.54 9.80 1.43
N ASP A 59 3.71 9.28 1.73
CA ASP A 59 4.68 8.97 0.70
C ASP A 59 3.91 8.15 -0.33
N ALA A 60 3.97 8.51 -1.60
CA ALA A 60 3.28 7.83 -2.68
C ALA A 60 3.63 6.32 -2.78
N SER A 61 4.58 5.87 -1.97
CA SER A 61 4.95 4.46 -1.78
C SER A 61 3.95 3.67 -0.92
N VAL A 62 3.12 4.34 -0.11
CA VAL A 62 2.01 3.67 0.60
C VAL A 62 0.75 4.01 -0.17
N GLY A 63 0.44 3.17 -1.15
CA GLY A 63 -0.66 3.34 -2.07
C GLY A 63 -1.96 3.69 -1.36
N ASN A 64 -2.37 4.94 -1.52
CA ASN A 64 -3.76 5.30 -1.40
C ASN A 64 -4.39 4.79 -2.70
N SER A 65 -4.86 3.56 -2.64
CA SER A 65 -5.50 2.88 -3.76
C SER A 65 -6.87 3.50 -4.05
N SER A 66 -6.89 4.53 -4.90
CA SER A 66 -7.95 4.60 -5.89
C SER A 66 -7.62 3.48 -6.89
N ASP A 67 -8.35 2.39 -6.80
CA ASP A 67 -8.17 1.18 -7.58
C ASP A 67 -8.24 1.51 -9.07
N PRO A 68 -7.15 1.37 -9.88
CA PRO A 68 -7.21 1.60 -11.31
C PRO A 68 -8.16 0.65 -12.03
N LEU A 69 -8.56 -0.45 -11.39
CA LEU A 69 -9.54 -1.40 -11.92
C LEU A 69 -10.98 -0.90 -11.80
N ASP A 70 -11.26 0.11 -10.97
CA ASP A 70 -12.58 0.73 -10.89
C ASP A 70 -12.80 1.80 -11.97
N GLN A 71 -11.75 2.31 -12.62
CA GLN A 71 -11.90 3.28 -13.71
C GLN A 71 -12.00 2.66 -15.10
N GLN A 72 -11.68 1.38 -15.26
CA GLN A 72 -11.84 0.70 -16.53
C GLN A 72 -12.98 -0.31 -16.42
N GLY A 73 -14.11 0.09 -17.00
CA GLY A 73 -15.40 -0.56 -17.11
C GLY A 73 -15.41 -2.05 -16.86
N GLY A 74 -16.29 -2.39 -15.93
CA GLY A 74 -16.59 -3.74 -15.56
C GLY A 74 -16.85 -4.66 -16.74
N PHE A 75 -16.67 -5.91 -16.50
CA PHE A 75 -17.32 -6.96 -17.26
C PHE A 75 -18.84 -6.73 -17.21
N GLY A 76 -19.38 -6.10 -18.27
CA GLY A 76 -20.81 -6.06 -18.55
C GLY A 76 -21.56 -4.76 -18.28
N GLY A 77 -21.90 -4.05 -19.38
CA GLY A 77 -23.22 -3.42 -19.56
C GLY A 77 -23.48 -2.04 -18.93
N GLY A 78 -23.57 -1.09 -19.81
CA GLY A 78 -24.00 0.28 -19.78
C GLY A 78 -25.10 0.70 -18.80
N GLY A 79 -25.03 1.98 -18.39
CA GLY A 79 -26.12 2.70 -17.75
C GLY A 79 -25.68 4.08 -17.30
N ARG A 80 -26.03 5.09 -18.09
CA ARG A 80 -25.92 6.51 -17.74
C ARG A 80 -26.82 6.85 -16.55
N ASN A 81 -26.39 7.68 -15.59
CA ASN A 81 -27.06 8.96 -15.39
C ASN A 81 -26.34 9.91 -14.41
N PRO A 82 -26.46 11.22 -14.61
CA PRO A 82 -25.84 12.26 -13.80
C PRO A 82 -26.84 12.83 -12.79
N GLY A 83 -26.36 13.15 -11.59
CA GLY A 83 -27.15 13.86 -10.59
C GLY A 83 -26.28 14.45 -9.48
N SER A 84 -25.88 15.62 -9.67
CA SER A 84 -25.95 16.90 -8.93
C SER A 84 -26.10 16.80 -7.40
N GLY A 85 -25.21 17.53 -6.71
CA GLY A 85 -25.64 18.32 -5.57
C GLY A 85 -24.87 18.09 -4.28
N GLY A 86 -24.12 19.11 -3.83
CA GLY A 86 -23.84 19.29 -2.43
C GLY A 86 -22.42 19.76 -2.09
N PHE A 87 -22.07 20.98 -2.49
CA PHE A 87 -20.99 21.71 -1.84
C PHE A 87 -21.41 22.07 -0.41
N GLY A 88 -20.97 21.28 0.57
CA GLY A 88 -21.07 21.57 1.99
C GLY A 88 -19.74 22.07 2.52
N GLY A 89 -19.73 23.31 2.97
CA GLY A 89 -18.69 24.14 3.57
C GLY A 89 -17.45 23.44 4.14
N MET A 90 -16.29 23.74 3.59
CA MET A 90 -14.99 23.60 4.24
C MET A 90 -14.86 24.66 5.34
N GLY A 91 -15.23 24.32 6.56
CA GLY A 91 -14.74 25.01 7.75
C GLY A 91 -13.25 24.71 7.95
N PRO A 92 -12.47 25.61 8.58
CA PRO A 92 -11.06 25.36 8.83
C PRO A 92 -10.90 24.08 9.67
N ALA A 93 -10.11 23.12 9.19
CA ALA A 93 -9.83 21.87 9.86
C ALA A 93 -9.05 22.14 11.16
N GLY A 94 -9.77 22.45 12.23
CA GLY A 94 -9.25 22.43 13.59
C GLY A 94 -8.89 21.01 13.94
N GLY A 95 -7.59 20.71 14.08
CA GLY A 95 -7.09 19.42 14.50
C GLY A 95 -7.81 18.98 15.79
N ARG A 96 -8.42 17.79 15.75
CA ARG A 96 -9.13 17.23 16.92
C ARG A 96 -8.10 16.98 18.00
N GLN A 97 -8.14 17.72 19.08
CA GLN A 97 -7.26 17.50 20.24
C GLN A 97 -7.49 16.10 20.79
N ILE A 98 -6.44 15.28 20.74
CA ILE A 98 -6.45 13.91 21.25
C ILE A 98 -6.38 13.98 22.77
N SER A 99 -7.29 13.29 23.46
CA SER A 99 -7.33 13.19 24.91
C SER A 99 -6.64 11.89 25.39
N GLU A 100 -6.28 11.84 26.64
CA GLU A 100 -5.72 10.64 27.30
C GLU A 100 -6.61 9.40 27.11
N ARG A 101 -7.95 9.60 27.09
CA ARG A 101 -8.90 8.50 26.87
C ARG A 101 -8.84 7.95 25.44
N ASP A 102 -8.51 8.78 24.47
CA ASP A 102 -8.38 8.39 23.06
C ASP A 102 -7.10 7.55 22.81
N LEU A 103 -6.18 7.52 23.78
CA LEU A 103 -4.94 6.73 23.72
C LEU A 103 -5.08 5.34 24.35
N MET A 104 -6.19 5.04 25.01
CA MET A 104 -6.46 3.70 25.53
C MET A 104 -6.57 2.70 24.38
N GLY A 105 -5.71 1.68 24.38
CA GLY A 105 -5.62 0.72 23.28
C GLY A 105 -4.91 1.26 22.01
N CYS A 106 -4.12 2.32 22.17
CA CYS A 106 -3.25 2.83 21.10
C CYS A 106 -1.79 2.51 21.42
N ASP A 107 -1.08 2.16 20.37
CA ASP A 107 0.35 1.91 20.37
C ASP A 107 1.06 2.80 19.36
N LEU A 108 2.35 3.07 19.61
CA LEU A 108 3.25 3.72 18.68
C LEU A 108 4.18 2.68 18.06
N ARG A 109 4.35 2.72 16.76
CA ARG A 109 5.29 1.87 16.03
C ARG A 109 6.00 2.64 14.94
N ALA A 110 7.12 2.11 14.50
CA ALA A 110 7.86 2.58 13.35
C ALA A 110 7.51 1.71 12.14
N SER A 111 7.16 2.30 11.00
CA SER A 111 6.83 1.59 9.77
C SER A 111 7.94 1.78 8.76
N LEU A 112 8.63 0.69 8.46
CA LEU A 112 9.66 0.60 7.43
C LEU A 112 9.51 -0.74 6.70
N PRO A 113 9.28 -0.75 5.39
CA PRO A 113 9.16 -1.98 4.61
C PRO A 113 10.36 -2.91 4.80
N GLY A 114 10.10 -4.20 4.99
CA GLY A 114 11.13 -5.21 5.28
C GLY A 114 11.55 -5.33 6.74
N TYR A 115 10.95 -4.53 7.62
CA TYR A 115 11.27 -4.56 9.04
C TYR A 115 10.01 -4.70 9.91
N ARG A 116 10.17 -5.36 11.04
CA ARG A 116 9.16 -5.43 12.11
C ARG A 116 9.54 -4.46 13.21
N SER A 117 8.63 -3.57 13.57
CA SER A 117 8.82 -2.63 14.68
C SER A 117 8.54 -3.27 16.01
N GLU A 118 9.33 -2.91 17.02
CA GLU A 118 8.86 -2.94 18.40
C GLU A 118 7.74 -1.93 18.59
N VAL A 119 6.87 -2.19 19.55
CA VAL A 119 5.65 -1.42 19.81
C VAL A 119 5.78 -0.74 21.17
N VAL A 120 5.46 0.56 21.22
CA VAL A 120 5.43 1.32 22.47
C VAL A 120 3.99 1.66 22.81
N SER A 121 3.49 1.16 23.95
CA SER A 121 2.13 1.45 24.38
C SER A 121 1.95 2.92 24.76
N LEU A 122 0.86 3.52 24.28
CA LEU A 122 0.46 4.89 24.63
C LEU A 122 -0.61 4.92 25.73
N ALA A 123 -1.04 3.76 26.23
CA ALA A 123 -2.03 3.66 27.28
C ALA A 123 -1.56 4.37 28.55
N GLY A 124 -2.39 5.26 29.09
CA GLY A 124 -2.10 6.01 30.31
C GLY A 124 -1.18 7.21 30.17
N ARG A 125 -0.69 7.53 28.97
CA ARG A 125 0.12 8.73 28.73
C ARG A 125 -0.68 10.02 28.88
N ARG A 126 -0.07 11.00 29.57
CA ARG A 126 -0.66 12.31 29.89
C ARG A 126 0.14 13.43 29.23
N ALA A 127 -0.50 14.59 29.11
CA ALA A 127 0.13 15.79 28.51
C ALA A 127 1.37 16.31 29.25
N MET A 128 1.48 16.03 30.55
CA MET A 128 2.60 16.46 31.40
C MET A 128 3.67 15.36 31.60
N ASP A 129 3.50 14.20 30.98
CA ASP A 129 4.51 13.14 31.07
C ASP A 129 5.75 13.49 30.24
N ASN A 130 6.88 12.84 30.54
CA ASN A 130 8.08 12.94 29.71
C ASN A 130 7.74 12.60 28.26
N PRO A 131 7.94 13.50 27.28
CA PRO A 131 7.64 13.22 25.87
C PRO A 131 8.48 12.10 25.28
N ASP A 132 9.63 11.77 25.87
CA ASP A 132 10.50 10.71 25.36
C ASP A 132 9.88 9.32 25.58
N VAL A 133 9.63 8.64 24.46
CA VAL A 133 9.12 7.25 24.45
C VAL A 133 10.26 6.22 24.39
N GLY A 134 11.51 6.68 24.36
CA GLY A 134 12.69 5.83 24.26
C GLY A 134 13.04 5.45 22.82
N THR A 135 13.62 4.26 22.70
CA THR A 135 14.10 3.74 21.42
C THR A 135 13.17 2.66 20.90
N ILE A 136 12.73 2.82 19.64
CA ILE A 136 11.96 1.81 18.90
C ILE A 136 12.96 1.01 18.05
N ILE A 137 13.02 -0.30 18.24
CA ILE A 137 13.92 -1.16 17.47
C ILE A 137 13.19 -1.75 16.28
N LEU A 138 13.81 -1.64 15.09
CA LEU A 138 13.39 -2.27 13.86
C LEU A 138 14.20 -3.54 13.63
N ARG A 139 13.49 -4.69 13.59
CA ARG A 139 14.07 -6.00 13.31
C ARG A 139 13.78 -6.40 11.89
N ARG A 140 14.80 -6.86 11.18
CA ARG A 140 14.62 -7.31 9.79
C ARG A 140 13.73 -8.53 9.71
N LEU A 141 12.77 -8.53 8.79
CA LEU A 141 11.91 -9.69 8.54
C LEU A 141 12.70 -10.78 7.81
N ALA A 142 12.64 -12.00 8.31
CA ALA A 142 13.27 -13.15 7.65
C ALA A 142 12.61 -13.40 6.28
N GLY A 143 13.44 -13.70 5.26
CA GLY A 143 12.95 -13.97 3.90
C GLY A 143 12.64 -12.73 3.07
N VAL A 144 12.89 -11.51 3.57
CA VAL A 144 12.76 -10.27 2.81
C VAL A 144 14.13 -9.84 2.30
N GLU A 145 14.34 -9.89 0.99
CA GLU A 145 15.58 -9.48 0.33
C GLU A 145 15.50 -8.08 -0.29
N GLY A 146 14.29 -7.64 -0.60
CA GLY A 146 14.02 -6.35 -1.22
C GLY A 146 14.02 -5.21 -0.22
N PHE A 147 14.35 -4.01 -0.70
CA PHE A 147 14.40 -2.78 0.08
C PHE A 147 13.52 -1.71 -0.56
N SER A 148 12.84 -0.92 0.27
CA SER A 148 12.16 0.31 -0.16
C SER A 148 13.16 1.44 -0.48
N THR A 149 14.36 1.38 0.12
CA THR A 149 15.46 2.30 -0.19
C THR A 149 16.48 1.62 -1.08
N SER A 150 16.78 2.23 -2.22
CA SER A 150 17.81 1.70 -3.11
C SER A 150 19.22 1.95 -2.56
N MET A 151 20.08 0.94 -2.65
CA MET A 151 21.49 1.04 -2.30
C MET A 151 22.23 2.07 -3.17
N THR A 152 21.76 2.32 -4.40
CA THR A 152 22.33 3.35 -5.27
C THR A 152 22.17 4.75 -4.71
N THR A 153 21.22 4.98 -3.81
CA THR A 153 21.05 6.27 -3.11
C THR A 153 22.26 6.64 -2.26
N LEU A 154 22.88 5.67 -1.61
CA LEU A 154 24.09 5.89 -0.81
C LEU A 154 25.29 6.24 -1.67
N GLN A 155 25.39 5.65 -2.86
CA GLN A 155 26.49 5.80 -3.81
C GLN A 155 26.36 7.05 -4.69
N ALA A 156 25.18 7.67 -4.73
CA ALA A 156 24.93 8.81 -5.61
C ALA A 156 25.85 10.01 -5.28
N PRO A 157 26.45 10.68 -6.28
CA PRO A 157 27.22 11.89 -6.11
C PRO A 157 26.39 13.02 -5.48
N LYS A 158 27.06 13.93 -4.76
CA LYS A 158 26.41 15.05 -4.07
C LYS A 158 25.52 15.89 -4.98
N ASP A 159 25.94 16.14 -6.21
CA ASP A 159 25.17 16.95 -7.16
C ASP A 159 23.91 16.23 -7.65
N ALA A 160 23.97 14.90 -7.86
CA ALA A 160 22.81 14.08 -8.19
C ALA A 160 21.81 14.05 -7.02
N LYS A 161 22.30 13.88 -5.77
CA LYS A 161 21.47 13.97 -4.57
C LYS A 161 20.79 15.33 -4.44
N LYS A 162 21.53 16.43 -4.63
CA LYS A 162 21.01 17.79 -4.57
C LYS A 162 19.92 18.04 -5.61
N ALA A 163 20.11 17.54 -6.84
CA ALA A 163 19.10 17.63 -7.90
C ALA A 163 17.83 16.81 -7.52
N TYR A 164 18.00 15.58 -7.05
CA TYR A 164 16.90 14.73 -6.60
C TYR A 164 16.09 15.38 -5.45
N ASP A 165 16.78 15.88 -4.41
CA ASP A 165 16.13 16.53 -3.26
C ASP A 165 15.35 17.78 -3.70
N LYS A 166 15.93 18.60 -4.60
CA LYS A 166 15.25 19.77 -5.17
C LYS A 166 14.01 19.36 -5.99
N GLY A 167 14.11 18.29 -6.80
CA GLY A 167 13.00 17.74 -7.55
C GLY A 167 11.87 17.30 -6.61
N ARG A 168 12.20 16.61 -5.53
CA ARG A 168 11.25 16.17 -4.51
C ARG A 168 10.56 17.34 -3.81
N ASP A 169 11.29 18.40 -3.48
CA ASP A 169 10.73 19.62 -2.86
C ASP A 169 9.81 20.39 -3.83
N LEU A 170 10.12 20.41 -5.12
CA LEU A 170 9.27 20.99 -6.16
C LEU A 170 7.99 20.17 -6.34
N ALA A 171 8.07 18.84 -6.35
CA ALA A 171 6.92 17.95 -6.42
C ALA A 171 5.96 18.16 -5.23
N LYS A 172 6.50 18.29 -4.00
CA LYS A 172 5.70 18.65 -2.81
C LYS A 172 4.97 20.00 -2.98
N LYS A 173 5.58 20.95 -3.68
CA LYS A 173 4.97 22.25 -4.02
C LYS A 173 4.06 22.20 -5.25
N LYS A 174 3.76 21.01 -5.77
CA LYS A 174 2.94 20.77 -6.99
C LYS A 174 3.51 21.40 -8.26
N LYS A 175 4.81 21.69 -8.30
CA LYS A 175 5.53 22.20 -9.47
C LYS A 175 6.08 21.04 -10.27
N MET A 176 5.21 20.28 -10.94
CA MET A 176 5.55 18.97 -11.52
C MET A 176 6.55 19.07 -12.66
N ASP A 177 6.42 20.06 -13.56
CA ASP A 177 7.35 20.26 -14.69
C ASP A 177 8.77 20.63 -14.22
N ASP A 178 8.88 21.46 -13.19
CA ASP A 178 10.16 21.80 -12.61
C ASP A 178 10.77 20.62 -11.84
N ALA A 179 9.93 19.85 -11.15
CA ALA A 179 10.36 18.63 -10.47
C ALA A 179 10.90 17.60 -11.47
N GLN A 180 10.23 17.43 -12.62
CA GLN A 180 10.68 16.52 -13.69
C GLN A 180 12.07 16.90 -14.19
N LYS A 181 12.32 18.17 -14.48
CA LYS A 181 13.63 18.67 -14.92
C LYS A 181 14.75 18.36 -13.91
N GLU A 182 14.46 18.50 -12.62
CA GLU A 182 15.46 18.22 -11.59
C GLU A 182 15.71 16.72 -11.42
N PHE A 183 14.70 15.87 -11.56
CA PHE A 183 14.89 14.41 -11.57
C PHE A 183 15.62 13.94 -12.83
N GLU A 184 15.33 14.51 -14.01
CA GLU A 184 16.07 14.25 -15.25
C GLU A 184 17.55 14.64 -15.10
N LYS A 185 17.82 15.78 -14.46
CA LYS A 185 19.17 16.18 -14.11
C LYS A 185 19.85 15.19 -13.16
N ALA A 186 19.12 14.69 -12.15
CA ALA A 186 19.67 13.72 -11.20
C ALA A 186 20.08 12.42 -11.89
N VAL A 187 19.25 11.86 -12.80
CA VAL A 187 19.58 10.64 -13.54
C VAL A 187 20.64 10.87 -14.63
N SER A 188 20.75 12.08 -15.18
CA SER A 188 21.82 12.45 -16.08
C SER A 188 23.18 12.50 -15.37
N LEU A 189 23.21 13.03 -14.14
CA LEU A 189 24.43 13.08 -13.32
C LEU A 189 24.82 11.70 -12.76
N TYR A 190 23.84 10.84 -12.52
CA TYR A 190 24.05 9.48 -12.03
C TYR A 190 23.02 8.51 -12.63
N PRO A 191 23.33 7.87 -13.78
CA PRO A 191 22.40 6.97 -14.48
C PRO A 191 21.90 5.79 -13.64
N ASN A 192 22.67 5.33 -12.66
CA ASN A 192 22.27 4.25 -11.74
C ASN A 192 21.49 4.75 -10.52
N TYR A 193 20.84 5.93 -10.59
CA TYR A 193 20.09 6.48 -9.47
C TYR A 193 18.65 5.96 -9.46
N ALA A 194 18.44 4.76 -8.93
CA ALA A 194 17.18 4.04 -8.97
C ALA A 194 15.98 4.86 -8.42
N VAL A 195 16.17 5.55 -7.28
CA VAL A 195 15.07 6.36 -6.70
C VAL A 195 14.71 7.57 -7.56
N ALA A 196 15.66 8.14 -8.31
CA ALA A 196 15.36 9.25 -9.21
C ALA A 196 14.61 8.78 -10.47
N TRP A 197 14.96 7.61 -10.99
CA TRP A 197 14.20 6.96 -12.06
C TRP A 197 12.79 6.61 -11.62
N PHE A 198 12.63 6.08 -10.42
CA PHE A 198 11.31 5.81 -9.84
C PHE A 198 10.47 7.09 -9.72
N ALA A 199 11.03 8.18 -9.19
CA ALA A 199 10.36 9.48 -9.07
C ALA A 199 9.94 10.04 -10.44
N LEU A 200 10.78 9.91 -11.47
CA LEU A 200 10.42 10.23 -12.86
C LEU A 200 9.23 9.39 -13.35
N GLY A 201 9.26 8.09 -13.08
CA GLY A 201 8.17 7.18 -13.42
C GLY A 201 6.85 7.63 -12.80
N GLU A 202 6.86 7.96 -11.52
CA GLU A 202 5.67 8.47 -10.82
C GLU A 202 5.14 9.78 -11.44
N LEU A 203 5.99 10.76 -11.71
CA LEU A 203 5.57 12.00 -12.36
C LEU A 203 4.97 11.77 -13.75
N ARG A 204 5.59 10.90 -14.55
CA ARG A 204 5.12 10.56 -15.89
C ARG A 204 3.78 9.83 -15.86
N ARG A 205 3.61 8.90 -14.90
CA ARG A 205 2.34 8.22 -14.66
C ARG A 205 1.23 9.19 -14.26
N MET A 206 1.50 10.12 -13.35
CA MET A 206 0.56 11.19 -12.97
C MET A 206 0.17 12.08 -14.17
N GLY A 207 1.07 12.26 -15.12
CA GLY A 207 0.83 12.97 -16.39
C GLY A 207 0.21 12.09 -17.50
N ASN A 208 -0.25 10.87 -17.19
CA ASN A 208 -0.79 9.87 -18.13
C ASN A 208 0.20 9.47 -19.26
N LYS A 209 1.50 9.66 -19.05
CA LYS A 209 2.56 9.26 -19.97
C LYS A 209 3.03 7.84 -19.63
N ASN A 210 2.14 6.87 -19.84
CA ASN A 210 2.32 5.51 -19.36
C ASN A 210 3.56 4.80 -19.94
N ASP A 211 3.87 4.99 -21.23
CA ASP A 211 5.05 4.38 -21.86
C ASP A 211 6.37 4.94 -21.27
N GLU A 212 6.42 6.27 -21.08
CA GLU A 212 7.57 6.91 -20.47
C GLU A 212 7.72 6.50 -18.99
N ALA A 213 6.59 6.35 -18.27
CA ALA A 213 6.58 5.88 -16.89
C ALA A 213 7.13 4.45 -16.79
N ARG A 214 6.67 3.56 -17.67
CA ARG A 214 7.17 2.18 -17.78
C ARG A 214 8.69 2.14 -17.94
N GLN A 215 9.22 2.87 -18.93
CA GLN A 215 10.66 2.94 -19.16
C GLN A 215 11.44 3.43 -17.95
N ALA A 216 10.88 4.40 -17.23
CA ALA A 216 11.52 4.92 -16.02
C ALA A 216 11.53 3.89 -14.88
N TYR A 217 10.42 3.14 -14.66
CA TYR A 217 10.38 2.06 -13.68
C TYR A 217 11.33 0.91 -14.02
N GLU A 218 11.40 0.52 -15.29
CA GLU A 218 12.35 -0.49 -15.78
C GLU A 218 13.80 -0.06 -15.50
N LYS A 219 14.16 1.19 -15.80
CA LYS A 219 15.48 1.75 -15.47
C LYS A 219 15.76 1.79 -13.97
N ALA A 220 14.74 2.06 -13.15
CA ALA A 220 14.88 1.98 -11.70
C ALA A 220 15.22 0.56 -11.24
N ILE A 221 14.55 -0.46 -11.80
CA ILE A 221 14.80 -1.89 -11.52
C ILE A 221 16.17 -2.33 -12.06
N GLU A 222 16.57 -1.86 -13.24
CA GLU A 222 17.90 -2.15 -13.79
C GLU A 222 19.02 -1.59 -12.91
N ALA A 223 18.84 -0.36 -12.42
CA ALA A 223 19.79 0.30 -11.53
C ALA A 223 19.90 -0.40 -10.16
N ASP A 224 18.79 -0.93 -9.63
CA ASP A 224 18.77 -1.69 -8.39
C ASP A 224 17.64 -2.71 -8.39
N ARG A 225 17.98 -3.99 -8.62
CA ARG A 225 17.03 -5.10 -8.70
C ARG A 225 16.34 -5.43 -7.37
N LYS A 226 16.90 -4.99 -6.23
CA LYS A 226 16.34 -5.18 -4.90
C LYS A 226 15.46 -4.02 -4.44
N PHE A 227 15.41 -2.93 -5.19
CA PHE A 227 14.54 -1.79 -4.94
C PHE A 227 13.09 -2.15 -5.33
N VAL A 228 12.22 -2.33 -4.34
CA VAL A 228 10.88 -2.91 -4.55
C VAL A 228 9.84 -1.94 -5.08
N ASN A 229 10.02 -0.62 -4.85
CA ASN A 229 8.99 0.38 -5.15
C ASN A 229 8.52 0.42 -6.62
N PRO A 230 9.38 0.24 -7.65
CA PRO A 230 8.95 0.31 -9.04
C PRO A 230 8.08 -0.87 -9.51
N TYR A 231 8.11 -2.01 -8.80
CA TYR A 231 7.45 -3.23 -9.29
C TYR A 231 5.92 -3.11 -9.31
N MET A 232 5.29 -2.58 -8.24
CA MET A 232 3.84 -2.47 -8.20
C MET A 232 3.27 -1.52 -9.25
N PRO A 233 3.73 -0.26 -9.39
CA PRO A 233 3.24 0.62 -10.46
C PRO A 233 3.53 0.06 -11.86
N LEU A 234 4.64 -0.65 -12.07
CA LEU A 234 4.92 -1.32 -13.33
C LEU A 234 3.92 -2.45 -13.62
N ALA A 235 3.58 -3.27 -12.61
CA ALA A 235 2.55 -4.30 -12.73
C ALA A 235 1.16 -3.70 -13.02
N GLN A 236 0.84 -2.57 -12.40
CA GLN A 236 -0.41 -1.84 -12.66
C GLN A 236 -0.51 -1.34 -14.10
N LEU A 237 0.57 -0.77 -14.65
CA LEU A 237 0.60 -0.36 -16.06
C LEU A 237 0.41 -1.55 -17.01
N ALA A 238 1.07 -2.67 -16.73
CA ALA A 238 0.92 -3.89 -17.51
C ALA A 238 -0.51 -4.46 -17.43
N ALA A 239 -1.15 -4.41 -16.26
CA ALA A 239 -2.53 -4.84 -16.08
C ALA A 239 -3.52 -3.96 -16.86
N GLY A 240 -3.32 -2.63 -16.85
CA GLY A 240 -4.13 -1.70 -17.66
C GLY A 240 -4.05 -1.95 -19.16
N GLU A 241 -2.98 -2.60 -19.64
CA GLU A 241 -2.79 -2.98 -21.03
C GLU A 241 -3.15 -4.46 -21.30
N ASN A 242 -3.69 -5.17 -20.32
CA ASN A 242 -4.00 -6.61 -20.40
C ASN A 242 -2.79 -7.50 -20.71
N LYS A 243 -1.58 -7.05 -20.39
CA LYS A 243 -0.33 -7.81 -20.55
C LYS A 243 -0.14 -8.78 -19.39
N TRP A 244 -1.00 -9.81 -19.32
CA TRP A 244 -1.11 -10.70 -18.16
C TRP A 244 0.18 -11.47 -17.84
N GLN A 245 0.97 -11.83 -18.84
CA GLN A 245 2.25 -12.49 -18.61
C GLN A 245 3.23 -11.54 -17.89
N ASP A 246 3.30 -10.27 -18.33
CA ASP A 246 4.15 -9.25 -17.69
C ASP A 246 3.70 -9.00 -16.25
N VAL A 247 2.39 -8.89 -16.01
CA VAL A 247 1.83 -8.75 -14.65
C VAL A 247 2.27 -9.90 -13.75
N ALA A 248 2.17 -11.14 -14.23
CA ALA A 248 2.56 -12.32 -13.47
C ALA A 248 4.07 -12.30 -13.16
N ASP A 249 4.90 -12.02 -14.15
CA ASP A 249 6.36 -12.02 -13.99
C ASP A 249 6.85 -10.91 -13.05
N ILE A 250 6.30 -9.69 -13.19
CA ILE A 250 6.64 -8.55 -12.33
C ILE A 250 6.20 -8.83 -10.89
N SER A 251 4.95 -9.30 -10.70
CA SER A 251 4.44 -9.63 -9.38
C SER A 251 5.22 -10.76 -8.73
N ALA A 252 5.56 -11.82 -9.47
CA ALA A 252 6.38 -12.91 -8.97
C ALA A 252 7.78 -12.46 -8.52
N ARG A 253 8.40 -11.53 -9.27
CA ARG A 253 9.69 -10.94 -8.89
C ARG A 253 9.59 -10.15 -7.58
N LEU A 254 8.55 -9.33 -7.43
CA LEU A 254 8.31 -8.58 -6.20
C LEU A 254 8.08 -9.52 -5.02
N LEU A 255 7.26 -10.57 -5.21
CA LEU A 255 6.97 -11.55 -4.16
C LEU A 255 8.19 -12.39 -3.76
N LYS A 256 9.13 -12.61 -4.69
CA LYS A 256 10.42 -13.23 -4.35
C LYS A 256 11.28 -12.31 -3.48
N LEU A 257 11.23 -11.00 -3.72
CA LEU A 257 11.98 -10.02 -2.92
C LEU A 257 11.33 -9.77 -1.56
N ASN A 258 10.01 -9.76 -1.51
CA ASN A 258 9.27 -9.52 -0.26
C ASN A 258 7.90 -10.24 -0.30
N PRO A 259 7.82 -11.46 0.24
CA PRO A 259 6.60 -12.27 0.21
C PRO A 259 5.56 -11.88 1.25
N ILE A 260 5.85 -10.93 2.17
CA ILE A 260 5.04 -10.68 3.36
C ILE A 260 4.24 -9.39 3.24
N GLU A 261 4.83 -8.32 2.70
CA GLU A 261 4.29 -6.96 2.80
C GLU A 261 3.48 -6.52 1.58
N TYR A 262 3.36 -7.36 0.56
CA TYR A 262 2.70 -7.00 -0.69
C TYR A 262 1.49 -7.91 -1.02
N PRO A 263 0.39 -7.88 -0.22
CA PRO A 263 -0.82 -8.64 -0.54
C PRO A 263 -1.40 -8.25 -1.90
N MET A 264 -1.26 -6.97 -2.31
CA MET A 264 -1.66 -6.51 -3.63
C MET A 264 -0.87 -7.20 -4.77
N ALA A 265 0.42 -7.53 -4.58
CA ALA A 265 1.18 -8.26 -5.60
C ALA A 265 0.66 -9.69 -5.78
N TYR A 266 0.25 -10.35 -4.69
CA TYR A 266 -0.44 -11.64 -4.77
C TYR A 266 -1.77 -11.53 -5.51
N PHE A 267 -2.54 -10.47 -5.24
CA PHE A 267 -3.79 -10.23 -5.97
C PHE A 267 -3.56 -10.02 -7.47
N PHE A 268 -2.60 -9.18 -7.86
CA PHE A 268 -2.25 -8.99 -9.28
C PHE A 268 -1.76 -10.28 -9.93
N HIS A 269 -0.92 -11.07 -9.25
CA HIS A 269 -0.47 -12.37 -9.73
C HIS A 269 -1.65 -13.34 -9.90
N SER A 270 -2.62 -13.31 -8.97
CA SER A 270 -3.84 -14.12 -9.06
C SER A 270 -4.70 -13.71 -10.27
N VAL A 271 -4.95 -12.41 -10.46
CA VAL A 271 -5.70 -11.88 -11.61
C VAL A 271 -5.02 -12.27 -12.93
N ALA A 272 -3.71 -12.09 -13.02
CA ALA A 272 -2.95 -12.45 -14.21
C ALA A 272 -3.03 -13.95 -14.50
N SER A 273 -2.84 -14.79 -13.49
CA SER A 273 -2.93 -16.24 -13.61
C SER A 273 -4.33 -16.69 -14.01
N TYR A 274 -5.39 -16.05 -13.49
CA TYR A 274 -6.77 -16.31 -13.87
C TYR A 274 -7.01 -16.02 -15.35
N ASN A 275 -6.58 -14.83 -15.82
CA ASN A 275 -6.72 -14.45 -17.24
C ASN A 275 -5.92 -15.34 -18.19
N MET A 276 -4.82 -15.93 -17.71
CA MET A 276 -4.04 -16.93 -18.45
C MET A 276 -4.58 -18.36 -18.28
N GLN A 277 -5.73 -18.56 -17.61
CA GLN A 277 -6.34 -19.86 -17.33
C GLN A 277 -5.46 -20.79 -16.48
N LYS A 278 -4.50 -20.23 -15.74
CA LYS A 278 -3.65 -20.95 -14.77
C LYS A 278 -4.33 -20.97 -13.40
N PHE A 279 -5.47 -21.65 -13.30
CA PHE A 279 -6.38 -21.55 -12.14
C PHE A 279 -5.75 -21.99 -10.81
N ASP A 280 -4.88 -23.01 -10.82
CA ASP A 280 -4.16 -23.44 -9.60
C ASP A 280 -3.25 -22.35 -9.03
N ALA A 281 -2.51 -21.68 -9.92
CA ALA A 281 -1.63 -20.58 -9.54
C ALA A 281 -2.46 -19.34 -9.08
N ALA A 282 -3.59 -19.10 -9.75
CA ALA A 282 -4.51 -18.03 -9.40
C ALA A 282 -5.07 -18.23 -7.99
N GLU A 283 -5.58 -19.43 -7.67
CA GLU A 283 -6.12 -19.74 -6.35
C GLU A 283 -5.06 -19.63 -5.26
N LYS A 284 -3.89 -20.21 -5.47
CA LYS A 284 -2.78 -20.14 -4.50
C LYS A 284 -2.46 -18.68 -4.15
N SER A 285 -2.37 -17.83 -5.16
CA SER A 285 -2.06 -16.41 -4.96
C SER A 285 -3.23 -15.65 -4.34
N ALA A 286 -4.49 -15.94 -4.72
CA ALA A 286 -5.65 -15.33 -4.10
C ALA A 286 -5.74 -15.64 -2.60
N ARG A 287 -5.46 -16.90 -2.20
CA ARG A 287 -5.42 -17.31 -0.78
C ARG A 287 -4.36 -16.55 0.01
N GLU A 288 -3.16 -16.39 -0.54
CA GLU A 288 -2.11 -15.60 0.13
C GLU A 288 -2.47 -14.10 0.19
N ALA A 289 -3.09 -13.54 -0.86
CA ALA A 289 -3.58 -12.16 -0.85
C ALA A 289 -4.60 -11.94 0.28
N VAL A 290 -5.60 -12.81 0.40
CA VAL A 290 -6.64 -12.73 1.45
C VAL A 290 -6.03 -12.90 2.84
N LYS A 291 -5.14 -13.86 3.03
CA LYS A 291 -4.46 -14.15 4.30
C LYS A 291 -3.62 -12.97 4.80
N LEU A 292 -2.91 -12.29 3.91
CA LEU A 292 -2.03 -11.17 4.25
C LEU A 292 -2.79 -9.83 4.37
N ASP A 293 -3.95 -9.70 3.73
CA ASP A 293 -4.77 -8.49 3.78
C ASP A 293 -5.65 -8.46 5.04
N THR A 294 -5.03 -8.42 6.20
CA THR A 294 -5.73 -8.40 7.50
C THR A 294 -6.56 -7.15 7.72
N GLN A 295 -6.37 -6.11 6.92
CA GLN A 295 -7.13 -4.85 6.99
C GLN A 295 -8.24 -4.77 5.94
N HIS A 296 -8.45 -5.82 5.15
CA HIS A 296 -9.46 -5.90 4.10
C HIS A 296 -9.43 -4.74 3.10
N ARG A 297 -8.22 -4.31 2.73
CA ARG A 297 -8.00 -3.23 1.74
C ARG A 297 -8.15 -3.70 0.30
N ILE A 298 -8.17 -5.02 0.09
CA ILE A 298 -8.28 -5.66 -1.23
C ILE A 298 -9.48 -6.62 -1.23
N PRO A 299 -10.72 -6.13 -1.07
CA PRO A 299 -11.90 -7.01 -1.02
C PRO A 299 -12.05 -7.85 -2.29
N LYS A 300 -11.61 -7.34 -3.44
CA LYS A 300 -11.62 -8.09 -4.72
C LYS A 300 -10.79 -9.38 -4.69
N ALA A 301 -9.81 -9.50 -3.78
CA ALA A 301 -9.09 -10.76 -3.60
C ALA A 301 -10.01 -11.87 -3.08
N GLN A 302 -10.92 -11.53 -2.14
CA GLN A 302 -11.95 -12.46 -1.66
C GLN A 302 -12.94 -12.81 -2.77
N HIS A 303 -13.41 -11.82 -3.57
CA HIS A 303 -14.29 -12.09 -4.71
C HIS A 303 -13.65 -13.08 -5.69
N LEU A 304 -12.43 -12.82 -6.13
CA LEU A 304 -11.70 -13.70 -7.05
C LEU A 304 -11.48 -15.10 -6.46
N LEU A 305 -11.13 -15.18 -5.17
CA LEU A 305 -10.97 -16.48 -4.50
C LEU A 305 -12.30 -17.24 -4.46
N GLY A 306 -13.42 -16.57 -4.14
CA GLY A 306 -14.74 -17.18 -4.16
C GLY A 306 -15.12 -17.76 -5.52
N VAL A 307 -14.85 -17.03 -6.61
CA VAL A 307 -15.07 -17.50 -7.99
C VAL A 307 -14.20 -18.73 -8.30
N LEU A 308 -12.90 -18.69 -7.94
CA LEU A 308 -11.97 -19.79 -8.17
C LEU A 308 -12.37 -21.06 -7.42
N LEU A 309 -12.86 -20.93 -6.18
CA LEU A 309 -13.35 -22.05 -5.37
C LEU A 309 -14.62 -22.67 -5.96
N ALA A 310 -15.56 -21.84 -6.44
CA ALA A 310 -16.77 -22.30 -7.11
C ALA A 310 -16.47 -23.09 -8.39
N MET A 311 -15.41 -22.75 -9.13
CA MET A 311 -14.96 -23.49 -10.32
C MET A 311 -14.46 -24.91 -9.97
N ARG A 312 -14.21 -25.19 -8.69
CA ARG A 312 -13.78 -26.48 -8.15
C ARG A 312 -14.86 -27.17 -7.31
N ASP A 313 -16.10 -26.69 -7.42
CA ASP A 313 -17.25 -27.17 -6.65
C ASP A 313 -17.12 -26.98 -5.12
N ASP A 314 -16.12 -26.19 -4.65
CA ASP A 314 -16.04 -25.77 -3.25
C ASP A 314 -16.99 -24.59 -3.02
N TYR A 315 -18.29 -24.89 -3.01
CA TYR A 315 -19.33 -23.88 -2.82
C TYR A 315 -19.35 -23.31 -1.39
N SER A 316 -18.85 -24.07 -0.39
CA SER A 316 -18.73 -23.58 0.98
C SER A 316 -17.70 -22.45 1.07
N GLY A 317 -16.50 -22.67 0.58
CA GLY A 317 -15.45 -21.66 0.52
C GLY A 317 -15.83 -20.50 -0.40
N ALA A 318 -16.54 -20.75 -1.50
CA ALA A 318 -17.02 -19.72 -2.41
C ALA A 318 -18.00 -18.77 -1.71
N VAL A 319 -19.01 -19.30 -1.01
CA VAL A 319 -20.01 -18.53 -0.24
C VAL A 319 -19.33 -17.67 0.83
N GLU A 320 -18.39 -18.24 1.61
CA GLU A 320 -17.66 -17.51 2.64
C GLU A 320 -16.92 -16.30 2.06
N ASN A 321 -16.18 -16.51 0.98
CA ASN A 321 -15.37 -15.45 0.38
C ASN A 321 -16.20 -14.38 -0.32
N ILE A 322 -17.31 -14.74 -1.02
CA ILE A 322 -18.19 -13.74 -1.62
C ILE A 322 -18.93 -12.91 -0.56
N ARG A 323 -19.34 -13.53 0.55
CA ARG A 323 -19.89 -12.77 1.69
C ARG A 323 -18.89 -11.79 2.27
N GLY A 324 -17.64 -12.22 2.46
CA GLY A 324 -16.55 -11.34 2.90
C GLY A 324 -16.34 -10.16 1.96
N TYR A 325 -16.31 -10.40 0.65
CA TYR A 325 -16.25 -9.32 -0.35
C TYR A 325 -17.36 -8.31 -0.18
N LEU A 326 -18.64 -8.79 -0.12
CA LEU A 326 -19.81 -7.92 0.01
C LEU A 326 -19.88 -7.17 1.35
N GLN A 327 -19.28 -7.72 2.41
CA GLN A 327 -19.18 -7.07 3.70
C GLN A 327 -18.23 -5.85 3.65
N PHE A 328 -17.09 -5.97 2.98
CA PHE A 328 -16.07 -4.92 2.94
C PHE A 328 -16.20 -3.97 1.75
N ALA A 329 -16.92 -4.38 0.70
CA ALA A 329 -17.18 -3.59 -0.49
C ALA A 329 -18.65 -3.62 -0.93
N PRO A 330 -19.64 -3.27 -0.07
CA PRO A 330 -21.07 -3.40 -0.37
C PRO A 330 -21.56 -2.50 -1.50
N GLY A 331 -20.84 -1.41 -1.79
CA GLY A 331 -21.15 -0.44 -2.84
C GLY A 331 -20.25 -0.53 -4.07
N ALA A 332 -19.48 -1.60 -4.23
CA ALA A 332 -18.63 -1.78 -5.41
C ALA A 332 -19.50 -1.93 -6.67
N LEU A 333 -18.96 -1.53 -7.83
CA LEU A 333 -19.68 -1.56 -9.11
C LEU A 333 -20.20 -2.95 -9.49
N ASP A 334 -19.51 -4.00 -9.07
CA ASP A 334 -19.85 -5.41 -9.30
C ASP A 334 -20.56 -6.09 -8.11
N ALA A 335 -20.94 -5.32 -7.08
CA ALA A 335 -21.60 -5.88 -5.88
C ALA A 335 -22.92 -6.60 -6.19
N ASP A 336 -23.73 -6.11 -7.15
CA ASP A 336 -24.95 -6.77 -7.55
C ASP A 336 -24.69 -8.10 -8.26
N GLN A 337 -23.67 -8.17 -9.09
CA GLN A 337 -23.21 -9.41 -9.70
C GLN A 337 -22.73 -10.41 -8.63
N ALA A 338 -21.97 -9.94 -7.66
CA ALA A 338 -21.50 -10.77 -6.56
C ALA A 338 -22.67 -11.30 -5.69
N ARG A 339 -23.74 -10.52 -5.48
CA ARG A 339 -24.97 -11.00 -4.80
C ARG A 339 -25.66 -12.11 -5.57
N GLN A 340 -25.73 -12.00 -6.91
CA GLN A 340 -26.30 -13.05 -7.75
C GLN A 340 -25.44 -14.33 -7.70
N GLN A 341 -24.11 -14.21 -7.78
CA GLN A 341 -23.18 -15.33 -7.62
C GLN A 341 -23.34 -16.01 -6.25
N LEU A 342 -23.46 -15.21 -5.18
CA LEU A 342 -23.68 -15.71 -3.83
C LEU A 342 -24.95 -16.58 -3.77
N ALA A 343 -26.06 -16.09 -4.30
CA ALA A 343 -27.33 -16.82 -4.32
C ALA A 343 -27.23 -18.14 -5.12
N ASP A 344 -26.52 -18.14 -6.25
CA ASP A 344 -26.30 -19.37 -7.04
C ASP A 344 -25.41 -20.37 -6.27
N PHE A 345 -24.34 -19.91 -5.64
CA PHE A 345 -23.44 -20.78 -4.87
C PHE A 345 -24.12 -21.36 -3.62
N GLU A 346 -24.96 -20.57 -2.93
CA GLU A 346 -25.77 -21.06 -1.80
C GLU A 346 -26.76 -22.14 -2.23
N LYS A 347 -27.42 -21.98 -3.39
CA LYS A 347 -28.32 -22.99 -3.95
C LYS A 347 -27.56 -24.29 -4.29
N ARG A 348 -26.37 -24.20 -4.89
CA ARG A 348 -25.55 -25.37 -5.22
C ARG A 348 -25.04 -26.07 -3.96
N LEU A 349 -24.65 -25.31 -2.94
CA LEU A 349 -24.23 -25.83 -1.64
C LEU A 349 -25.37 -26.63 -0.96
N GLN A 350 -26.61 -26.14 -1.02
CA GLN A 350 -27.77 -26.85 -0.51
C GLN A 350 -28.07 -28.13 -1.28
N ALA A 351 -27.94 -28.12 -2.60
CA ALA A 351 -28.15 -29.29 -3.45
C ALA A 351 -27.13 -30.40 -3.15
N THR A 352 -25.84 -30.05 -2.96
CA THR A 352 -24.80 -31.01 -2.59
C THR A 352 -25.03 -31.61 -1.20
N ALA A 353 -25.49 -30.80 -0.23
CA ALA A 353 -25.81 -31.29 1.12
C ALA A 353 -27.01 -32.27 1.13
N THR A 354 -27.95 -32.10 0.21
CA THR A 354 -29.14 -32.97 0.12
C THR A 354 -28.81 -34.32 -0.51
N THR A 355 -27.84 -34.37 -1.45
CA THR A 355 -27.38 -35.60 -2.11
C THR A 355 -26.48 -36.47 -1.24
N GLN A 356 -25.89 -35.92 -0.18
CA GLN A 356 -24.98 -36.63 0.75
C GLN A 356 -25.67 -37.20 2.00
N LYS A 357 -27.01 -37.06 2.16
CA LYS A 357 -27.73 -37.77 3.24
C LYS A 357 -27.84 -39.26 2.87
N PRO A 358 -27.25 -40.19 3.64
CA PRO A 358 -27.43 -41.61 3.41
C PRO A 358 -28.90 -41.98 3.68
N GLN A 359 -29.46 -42.80 2.79
CA GLN A 359 -30.71 -43.47 3.01
C GLN A 359 -30.60 -44.46 4.16
#